data_f635d11d5e97f2cc5f84de51cc68ba8a
#
_entry.id   f635d11d5e97f2cc5f84de51cc68ba8a
#
_cell.length_a   1.000
_cell.length_b   1.000
_cell.length_c   1.000
_cell.angle_alpha   90.00
_cell.angle_beta   90.00
_cell.angle_gamma   90.00
#
_symmetry.space_group_name_H-M   'P 1'
#
loop_
_entity.id
_entity.type
_entity.pdbx_description
1 polymer ?
#
loop_
_entity_poly.entity_id
_entity_poly.type
_entity_poly.pdbx_seq_one_letter_code
_entity_poly.pdbx_strand_id
1 'polypeptide(L)'
;MLCYHHHHQANLHIFCTLYQIEYLSNLLLQVNLIIVSDHGMDSTSSRRQVYLDDYIDSSSYFLTEAGSLVHIWPHPGMKEAIYQNLTKNPIPQIRRVFKKEDIPSEYHWKNSRRIPPIFIDPEVGWLVTRSRNDTPPYLGDHGWPPVESKSYSVFYARGPSFREGAVVEPFETVDLYPLMCKLLGIDPRPNNGSLENVEAVLKDPSPSGIVQFVPMPKLGLISLLFAIVFTFA
;
A
#
# COMPACT_ATOMS: atom_id res chain seq x y z
N MET A 1 -3.79 -17.38 -12.53
CA MET A 1 -3.43 -17.68 -11.13
C MET A 1 -1.91 -17.62 -11.05
N LEU A 2 -1.34 -16.49 -10.72
CA LEU A 2 0.09 -16.35 -10.48
C LEU A 2 0.24 -15.65 -9.13
N CYS A 3 0.69 -16.43 -8.15
CA CYS A 3 1.13 -15.92 -6.87
C CYS A 3 2.54 -15.39 -7.02
N TYR A 4 2.77 -14.13 -6.67
CA TYR A 4 4.11 -13.73 -6.27
C TYR A 4 4.43 -14.46 -4.96
N HIS A 5 5.44 -15.33 -5.00
CA HIS A 5 5.92 -16.07 -3.85
C HIS A 5 6.53 -15.10 -2.83
N HIS A 6 5.84 -14.89 -1.71
CA HIS A 6 6.41 -14.72 -0.36
C HIS A 6 5.29 -14.31 0.61
N HIS A 7 4.55 -15.27 1.16
CA HIS A 7 3.90 -15.28 2.49
C HIS A 7 2.90 -16.45 2.55
N HIS A 8 3.40 -17.63 2.92
CA HIS A 8 2.65 -18.88 2.81
C HIS A 8 1.45 -19.05 3.77
N GLN A 9 1.31 -18.29 4.83
CA GLN A 9 0.24 -18.54 5.80
C GLN A 9 -0.99 -17.63 5.66
N ALA A 10 -0.81 -16.32 5.45
CA ALA A 10 -1.94 -15.39 5.25
C ALA A 10 -2.69 -15.70 3.94
N ASN A 11 -1.96 -16.04 2.88
CA ASN A 11 -2.54 -16.44 1.61
C ASN A 11 -3.41 -17.70 1.70
N LEU A 12 -3.04 -18.68 2.55
CA LEU A 12 -3.79 -19.93 2.68
C LEU A 12 -5.20 -19.70 3.28
N HIS A 13 -5.35 -18.83 4.27
CA HIS A 13 -6.64 -18.50 4.85
C HIS A 13 -7.56 -17.76 3.86
N ILE A 14 -7.03 -16.82 3.11
CA ILE A 14 -7.78 -16.12 2.05
C ILE A 14 -8.23 -17.10 0.98
N PHE A 15 -7.35 -17.99 0.50
CA PHE A 15 -7.69 -19.01 -0.48
C PHE A 15 -8.72 -20.01 0.02
N CYS A 16 -8.64 -20.44 1.27
CA CYS A 16 -9.65 -21.33 1.86
C CYS A 16 -11.02 -20.65 1.95
N THR A 17 -11.06 -19.38 2.35
CA THR A 17 -12.30 -18.61 2.42
C THR A 17 -12.92 -18.41 1.03
N LEU A 18 -12.10 -18.06 0.03
CA LEU A 18 -12.56 -17.90 -1.36
C LEU A 18 -13.04 -19.22 -1.97
N TYR A 19 -12.36 -20.32 -1.69
CA TYR A 19 -12.77 -21.64 -2.15
C TYR A 19 -14.13 -22.06 -1.54
N GLN A 20 -14.34 -21.76 -0.27
CA GLN A 20 -15.65 -21.99 0.38
C GLN A 20 -16.75 -21.11 -0.23
N ILE A 21 -16.47 -19.84 -0.56
CA ILE A 21 -17.41 -18.96 -1.25
C ILE A 21 -17.71 -19.49 -2.66
N GLU A 22 -16.69 -19.96 -3.39
CA GLU A 22 -16.87 -20.56 -4.73
C GLU A 22 -17.72 -21.83 -4.70
N TYR A 23 -17.52 -22.68 -3.71
CA TYR A 23 -18.27 -23.93 -3.55
C TYR A 23 -19.72 -23.70 -3.13
N LEU A 24 -20.00 -22.64 -2.37
CA LEU A 24 -21.32 -22.33 -1.84
C LEU A 24 -22.23 -21.57 -2.81
N SER A 25 -21.72 -21.07 -3.94
CA SER A 25 -22.57 -20.31 -4.85
C SER A 25 -22.04 -20.23 -6.28
N ASN A 26 -22.90 -20.48 -7.27
CA ASN A 26 -22.76 -20.00 -8.65
C ASN A 26 -22.66 -18.47 -8.75
N LEU A 27 -22.50 -17.78 -7.62
CA LEU A 27 -22.49 -16.34 -7.50
C LEU A 27 -21.25 -15.72 -8.16
N LEU A 28 -20.09 -16.37 -8.02
CA LEU A 28 -18.84 -15.88 -8.63
C LEU A 28 -18.83 -15.93 -10.17
N LEU A 29 -19.77 -16.62 -10.78
CA LEU A 29 -20.00 -16.58 -12.22
C LEU A 29 -20.82 -15.35 -12.64
N GLN A 30 -21.46 -14.67 -11.68
CA GLN A 30 -22.41 -13.58 -11.92
C GLN A 30 -21.90 -12.23 -11.40
N VAL A 31 -20.89 -12.24 -10.53
CA VAL A 31 -20.32 -11.01 -9.91
C VAL A 31 -18.87 -10.82 -10.26
N ASN A 32 -18.44 -9.58 -10.35
CA ASN A 32 -17.03 -9.22 -10.41
C ASN A 32 -16.51 -9.05 -8.98
N LEU A 33 -15.53 -9.87 -8.61
CA LEU A 33 -14.83 -9.79 -7.33
C LEU A 33 -13.45 -9.18 -7.56
N ILE A 34 -13.10 -8.16 -6.78
CA ILE A 34 -11.76 -7.55 -6.73
C ILE A 34 -11.27 -7.64 -5.29
N ILE A 35 -10.07 -8.19 -5.10
CA ILE A 35 -9.38 -8.28 -3.82
C ILE A 35 -8.13 -7.45 -3.93
N VAL A 36 -7.98 -6.49 -3.04
CA VAL A 36 -6.82 -5.60 -2.96
C VAL A 36 -6.35 -5.48 -1.51
N SER A 37 -5.07 -5.19 -1.31
CA SER A 37 -4.57 -4.69 -0.04
C SER A 37 -4.21 -3.21 -0.18
N ASP A 38 -4.11 -2.51 0.94
CA ASP A 38 -3.67 -1.12 1.01
C ASP A 38 -2.16 -0.98 0.76
N HIS A 39 -1.37 -1.96 1.24
CA HIS A 39 0.09 -2.01 1.10
C HIS A 39 0.59 -3.45 1.23
N GLY A 40 1.89 -3.64 1.04
CA GLY A 40 2.61 -4.85 1.36
C GLY A 40 3.07 -4.88 2.81
N MET A 41 3.92 -5.88 3.16
CA MET A 41 4.46 -6.09 4.49
C MET A 41 5.80 -6.82 4.40
N ASP A 42 6.72 -6.52 5.32
CA ASP A 42 7.93 -7.32 5.46
C ASP A 42 8.21 -7.68 6.92
N SER A 43 9.04 -8.69 7.09
CA SER A 43 9.44 -9.16 8.42
C SER A 43 10.36 -8.15 9.10
N THR A 44 10.14 -7.95 10.38
CA THR A 44 10.99 -7.16 11.27
C THR A 44 11.65 -8.02 12.34
N SER A 45 12.51 -7.46 13.16
CA SER A 45 13.17 -8.17 14.22
C SER A 45 13.62 -7.20 15.31
N SER A 46 13.54 -7.64 16.56
CA SER A 46 14.13 -6.91 17.70
C SER A 46 15.64 -6.68 17.58
N ARG A 47 16.32 -7.40 16.67
CA ARG A 47 17.74 -7.21 16.37
C ARG A 47 18.00 -6.22 15.24
N ARG A 48 16.98 -5.81 14.52
CA ARG A 48 17.04 -4.83 13.41
C ARG A 48 16.42 -3.51 13.84
N GLN A 49 17.07 -2.85 14.79
CA GLN A 49 16.59 -1.62 15.41
C GLN A 49 17.66 -0.54 15.34
N VAL A 50 17.24 0.69 15.08
CA VAL A 50 18.01 1.92 15.26
C VAL A 50 17.33 2.74 16.35
N TYR A 51 18.08 3.21 17.33
CA TYR A 51 17.56 4.00 18.44
C TYR A 51 17.96 5.46 18.28
N LEU A 52 16.98 6.35 18.21
CA LEU A 52 17.22 7.78 18.01
C LEU A 52 18.00 8.41 19.17
N ASP A 53 17.83 7.92 20.39
CA ASP A 53 18.54 8.41 21.58
C ASP A 53 20.07 8.22 21.51
N ASP A 54 20.55 7.33 20.62
CA ASP A 54 21.98 7.18 20.34
C ASP A 54 22.55 8.34 19.48
N TYR A 55 21.68 9.16 18.85
CA TYR A 55 22.08 10.19 17.88
C TYR A 55 21.57 11.60 18.21
N ILE A 56 20.39 11.71 18.80
CA ILE A 56 19.70 12.99 19.06
C ILE A 56 19.07 13.00 20.45
N ASP A 57 19.09 14.16 21.09
CA ASP A 57 18.48 14.35 22.41
C ASP A 57 16.95 14.27 22.32
N SER A 58 16.36 13.32 23.05
CA SER A 58 14.91 13.07 23.09
C SER A 58 14.10 14.29 23.61
N SER A 59 14.72 15.22 24.31
CA SER A 59 14.08 16.47 24.73
C SER A 59 13.99 17.53 23.62
N SER A 60 14.60 17.28 22.45
CA SER A 60 14.65 18.25 21.34
C SER A 60 13.55 18.08 20.29
N TYR A 61 12.73 17.01 20.41
CA TYR A 61 11.70 16.68 19.43
C TYR A 61 10.57 15.85 20.04
N PHE A 62 9.49 15.70 19.28
CA PHE A 62 8.51 14.62 19.50
C PHE A 62 8.32 13.79 18.22
N LEU A 63 7.89 12.53 18.40
CA LEU A 63 7.56 11.61 17.32
C LEU A 63 6.04 11.52 17.18
N THR A 64 5.57 11.49 15.93
CA THR A 64 4.19 11.12 15.61
C THR A 64 4.11 9.75 14.96
N GLU A 65 5.24 9.25 14.48
CA GLU A 65 5.39 7.93 13.89
C GLU A 65 6.81 7.41 14.16
N ALA A 66 6.96 6.11 14.39
CA ALA A 66 8.22 5.41 14.59
C ALA A 66 8.07 3.96 14.10
N GLY A 67 9.17 3.37 13.64
CA GLY A 67 9.17 2.04 13.05
C GLY A 67 9.82 2.04 11.67
N SER A 68 9.13 1.49 10.70
CA SER A 68 9.51 1.48 9.27
C SER A 68 9.36 2.84 8.59
N LEU A 69 8.71 3.76 9.25
CA LEU A 69 8.47 5.14 8.82
C LEU A 69 8.65 6.03 10.06
N VAL A 70 9.42 7.13 9.95
CA VAL A 70 9.70 7.94 11.14
C VAL A 70 9.44 9.41 10.90
N HIS A 71 8.55 9.95 11.72
CA HIS A 71 8.12 11.33 11.68
C HIS A 71 8.64 12.11 12.88
N ILE A 72 9.64 12.98 12.67
CA ILE A 72 10.23 13.82 13.70
C ILE A 72 9.72 15.25 13.59
N TRP A 73 9.19 15.77 14.69
CA TRP A 73 8.78 17.14 14.87
C TRP A 73 9.75 17.84 15.82
N PRO A 74 10.76 18.55 15.31
CA PRO A 74 11.71 19.30 16.14
C PRO A 74 11.04 20.39 16.95
N HIS A 75 11.50 20.61 18.17
CA HIS A 75 11.14 21.82 18.91
C HIS A 75 11.72 23.08 18.24
N PRO A 76 11.17 24.27 18.51
CA PRO A 76 11.62 25.50 17.89
C PRO A 76 13.15 25.66 17.93
N GLY A 77 13.76 25.90 16.77
CA GLY A 77 15.21 26.06 16.61
C GLY A 77 16.02 24.76 16.50
N MET A 78 15.43 23.58 16.74
CA MET A 78 16.18 22.31 16.79
C MET A 78 16.29 21.58 15.44
N LYS A 79 15.53 21.98 14.41
CA LYS A 79 15.46 21.26 13.11
C LYS A 79 16.83 21.00 12.51
N GLU A 80 17.66 22.02 12.41
CA GLU A 80 18.95 21.90 11.75
C GLU A 80 19.93 21.03 12.56
N ALA A 81 19.96 21.21 13.89
CA ALA A 81 20.82 20.41 14.77
C ALA A 81 20.46 18.91 14.71
N ILE A 82 19.15 18.57 14.75
CA ILE A 82 18.69 17.18 14.61
C ILE A 82 19.07 16.61 13.24
N TYR A 83 18.82 17.35 12.17
CA TYR A 83 19.17 16.92 10.81
C TYR A 83 20.68 16.64 10.67
N GLN A 84 21.52 17.55 11.15
CA GLN A 84 22.97 17.41 11.12
C GLN A 84 23.45 16.19 11.92
N ASN A 85 22.90 15.96 13.11
CA ASN A 85 23.29 14.82 13.93
C ASN A 85 22.93 13.48 13.30
N LEU A 86 21.81 13.41 12.57
CA LEU A 86 21.37 12.20 11.88
C LEU A 86 22.10 11.99 10.53
N THR A 87 22.71 13.01 9.95
CA THR A 87 23.31 12.92 8.61
C THR A 87 24.83 13.08 8.58
N LYS A 88 25.45 13.67 9.63
CA LYS A 88 26.89 13.90 9.72
C LYS A 88 27.72 12.62 9.59
N ASN A 89 27.25 11.54 10.25
CA ASN A 89 27.83 10.22 10.16
C ASN A 89 26.73 9.28 9.64
N PRO A 90 26.91 8.70 8.44
CA PRO A 90 25.90 7.80 7.88
C PRO A 90 25.59 6.65 8.83
N ILE A 91 24.30 6.41 9.05
CA ILE A 91 23.79 5.27 9.81
C ILE A 91 23.44 4.21 8.77
N PRO A 92 24.16 3.07 8.69
CA PRO A 92 24.01 2.11 7.59
C PRO A 92 22.58 1.53 7.46
N GLN A 93 21.81 1.56 8.53
CA GLN A 93 20.43 1.06 8.59
C GLN A 93 19.38 2.11 8.25
N ILE A 94 19.80 3.34 7.98
CA ILE A 94 18.96 4.44 7.52
C ILE A 94 19.33 4.74 6.09
N ARG A 95 18.42 4.53 5.16
CA ARG A 95 18.60 4.82 3.75
C ARG A 95 18.73 6.31 3.52
N ARG A 96 17.82 7.09 4.10
CA ARG A 96 17.76 8.55 3.94
C ARG A 96 17.14 9.23 5.13
N VAL A 97 17.61 10.44 5.39
CA VAL A 97 16.97 11.43 6.26
C VAL A 97 16.61 12.61 5.38
N PHE A 98 15.33 12.96 5.34
CA PHE A 98 14.84 14.09 4.55
C PHE A 98 14.44 15.25 5.46
N LYS A 99 14.75 16.46 5.03
CA LYS A 99 13.91 17.61 5.39
C LYS A 99 12.65 17.54 4.54
N LYS A 100 11.52 18.04 5.05
CA LYS A 100 10.24 18.01 4.33
C LYS A 100 10.33 18.53 2.91
N GLU A 101 11.03 19.64 2.73
CA GLU A 101 11.24 20.31 1.45
C GLU A 101 12.01 19.44 0.42
N ASP A 102 12.82 18.49 0.90
CA ASP A 102 13.69 17.63 0.09
C ASP A 102 13.06 16.26 -0.21
N ILE A 103 11.83 15.97 0.31
CA ILE A 103 11.13 14.74 0.02
C ILE A 103 10.83 14.66 -1.49
N PRO A 104 11.19 13.55 -2.16
CA PRO A 104 10.95 13.37 -3.57
C PRO A 104 9.48 13.59 -3.99
N SER A 105 9.28 14.22 -5.15
CA SER A 105 7.93 14.52 -5.65
C SER A 105 7.12 13.28 -5.94
N GLU A 106 7.78 12.20 -6.34
CA GLU A 106 7.19 10.89 -6.62
C GLU A 106 6.56 10.20 -5.41
N TYR A 107 6.86 10.68 -4.19
CA TYR A 107 6.16 10.21 -2.99
C TYR A 107 4.75 10.84 -2.85
N HIS A 108 4.44 11.89 -3.60
CA HIS A 108 3.12 12.55 -3.71
C HIS A 108 2.53 13.12 -2.41
N TRP A 109 3.27 13.20 -1.31
CA TRP A 109 2.73 13.60 -0.01
C TRP A 109 3.44 14.76 0.70
N LYS A 110 4.61 15.21 0.23
CA LYS A 110 5.40 16.28 0.89
C LYS A 110 4.65 17.59 1.14
N ASN A 111 3.66 17.89 0.31
CA ASN A 111 2.88 19.15 0.42
C ASN A 111 1.84 19.12 1.54
N SER A 112 1.59 17.95 2.16
CA SER A 112 0.64 17.85 3.25
C SER A 112 1.16 18.53 4.53
N ARG A 113 0.28 19.25 5.24
CA ARG A 113 0.60 19.82 6.55
C ARG A 113 0.86 18.79 7.64
N ARG A 114 0.45 17.53 7.40
CA ARG A 114 0.66 16.39 8.32
C ARG A 114 2.07 15.82 8.25
N ILE A 115 2.85 16.19 7.23
CA ILE A 115 4.21 15.70 7.07
C ILE A 115 5.15 16.49 7.95
N PRO A 116 6.00 15.81 8.74
CA PRO A 116 6.89 16.45 9.70
C PRO A 116 8.03 17.22 9.02
N PRO A 117 8.68 18.14 9.72
CA PRO A 117 9.86 18.83 9.22
C PRO A 117 11.06 17.92 8.91
N ILE A 118 11.16 16.76 9.58
CA ILE A 118 12.18 15.73 9.32
C ILE A 118 11.48 14.37 9.21
N PHE A 119 11.83 13.66 8.15
CA PHE A 119 11.38 12.31 7.85
C PHE A 119 12.58 11.38 7.71
N ILE A 120 12.50 10.18 8.31
CA ILE A 120 13.53 9.14 8.17
C ILE A 120 12.93 7.96 7.41
N ASP A 121 13.70 7.49 6.45
CA ASP A 121 13.45 6.34 5.61
C ASP A 121 14.48 5.24 5.95
N PRO A 122 14.13 4.24 6.76
CA PRO A 122 15.01 3.13 7.10
C PRO A 122 15.21 2.17 5.93
N GLU A 123 16.26 1.35 6.00
CA GLU A 123 16.39 0.17 5.15
C GLU A 123 15.27 -0.84 5.43
N VAL A 124 14.85 -1.56 4.39
CA VAL A 124 13.76 -2.55 4.51
C VAL A 124 14.04 -3.58 5.59
N GLY A 125 13.05 -3.82 6.43
CA GLY A 125 13.15 -4.72 7.58
C GLY A 125 13.80 -4.11 8.83
N TRP A 126 14.30 -2.86 8.76
CA TRP A 126 14.80 -2.12 9.91
C TRP A 126 13.72 -1.20 10.48
N LEU A 127 13.70 -1.09 11.79
CA LEU A 127 12.82 -0.18 12.51
C LEU A 127 13.65 0.89 13.22
N VAL A 128 13.15 2.11 13.23
CA VAL A 128 13.74 3.21 13.99
C VAL A 128 12.79 3.60 15.10
N THR A 129 13.23 3.51 16.34
CA THR A 129 12.45 3.83 17.54
C THR A 129 13.16 4.90 18.35
N ARG A 130 12.49 5.46 19.34
CA ARG A 130 13.12 6.46 20.22
C ARG A 130 14.25 5.85 21.00
N SER A 131 13.97 4.77 21.73
CA SER A 131 14.88 4.15 22.67
C SER A 131 14.74 2.63 22.68
N ARG A 132 15.65 1.96 23.40
CA ARG A 132 15.60 0.49 23.58
C ARG A 132 14.35 0.01 24.33
N ASN A 133 13.71 0.90 25.09
CA ASN A 133 12.47 0.59 25.81
C ASN A 133 11.23 0.61 24.92
N ASP A 134 11.33 1.19 23.72
CA ASP A 134 10.24 1.35 22.76
C ASP A 134 10.26 0.28 21.65
N THR A 135 11.01 -0.80 21.85
CA THR A 135 11.10 -1.89 20.85
C THR A 135 9.72 -2.50 20.60
N PRO A 136 9.22 -2.49 19.36
CA PRO A 136 7.93 -3.06 19.04
C PRO A 136 7.89 -4.58 19.26
N PRO A 137 6.79 -5.14 19.77
CA PRO A 137 6.63 -6.58 20.02
C PRO A 137 6.33 -7.39 18.76
N TYR A 138 6.02 -6.73 17.63
CA TYR A 138 5.61 -7.37 16.38
C TYR A 138 6.81 -7.76 15.50
N LEU A 139 6.60 -8.78 14.66
CA LEU A 139 7.61 -9.34 13.78
C LEU A 139 7.39 -8.97 12.31
N GLY A 140 6.47 -8.07 12.02
CA GLY A 140 6.18 -7.52 10.70
C GLY A 140 5.85 -6.05 10.79
N ASP A 141 6.17 -5.29 9.75
CA ASP A 141 5.83 -3.88 9.61
C ASP A 141 5.72 -3.48 8.14
N HIS A 142 5.22 -2.29 7.90
CA HIS A 142 5.01 -1.71 6.57
C HIS A 142 5.28 -0.20 6.61
N GLY A 143 5.40 0.45 5.45
CA GLY A 143 5.63 1.90 5.39
C GLY A 143 6.96 2.28 4.76
N TRP A 144 7.78 1.30 4.36
CA TRP A 144 8.97 1.57 3.55
C TRP A 144 8.58 2.21 2.21
N PRO A 145 9.55 2.83 1.49
CA PRO A 145 9.26 3.55 0.26
C PRO A 145 8.42 2.77 -0.75
N PRO A 146 7.54 3.44 -1.50
CA PRO A 146 6.65 2.78 -2.46
C PRO A 146 7.39 2.13 -3.64
N VAL A 147 8.67 2.45 -3.84
CA VAL A 147 9.53 1.82 -4.86
C VAL A 147 10.02 0.42 -4.45
N GLU A 148 9.85 0.05 -3.19
CA GLU A 148 10.23 -1.26 -2.68
C GLU A 148 9.13 -2.29 -2.95
N SER A 149 9.50 -3.41 -3.56
CA SER A 149 8.53 -4.46 -3.90
C SER A 149 7.77 -5.03 -2.70
N LYS A 150 8.37 -4.95 -1.50
CA LYS A 150 7.74 -5.36 -0.23
C LYS A 150 6.61 -4.42 0.20
N SER A 151 6.60 -3.20 -0.32
CA SER A 151 5.53 -2.21 -0.08
C SER A 151 4.36 -2.35 -1.06
N TYR A 152 4.50 -3.16 -2.12
CA TYR A 152 3.47 -3.29 -3.13
C TYR A 152 2.23 -3.99 -2.59
N SER A 153 1.06 -3.43 -2.93
CA SER A 153 -0.24 -4.03 -2.68
C SER A 153 -0.46 -5.26 -3.56
N VAL A 154 -1.39 -6.12 -3.15
CA VAL A 154 -1.87 -7.21 -3.98
C VAL A 154 -3.10 -6.78 -4.77
N PHE A 155 -3.26 -7.34 -5.96
CA PHE A 155 -4.47 -7.22 -6.77
C PHE A 155 -4.85 -8.59 -7.32
N TYR A 156 -6.08 -9.02 -7.05
CA TYR A 156 -6.71 -10.20 -7.64
C TYR A 156 -8.11 -9.83 -8.11
N ALA A 157 -8.45 -10.30 -9.29
CA ALA A 157 -9.78 -10.07 -9.82
C ALA A 157 -10.33 -11.35 -10.46
N ARG A 158 -11.63 -11.57 -10.30
CA ARG A 158 -12.37 -12.68 -10.91
C ARG A 158 -13.81 -12.27 -11.18
N GLY A 159 -14.38 -12.77 -12.24
CA GLY A 159 -15.79 -12.56 -12.58
C GLY A 159 -16.02 -12.46 -14.08
N PRO A 160 -17.26 -12.23 -14.50
CA PRO A 160 -17.64 -12.22 -15.91
C PRO A 160 -16.89 -11.19 -16.76
N SER A 161 -16.45 -10.08 -16.19
CA SER A 161 -15.71 -9.03 -16.90
C SER A 161 -14.21 -9.25 -16.99
N PHE A 162 -13.64 -10.17 -16.21
CA PHE A 162 -12.20 -10.37 -16.13
C PHE A 162 -11.71 -11.52 -17.00
N ARG A 163 -10.51 -11.38 -17.57
CA ARG A 163 -9.82 -12.46 -18.29
C ARG A 163 -9.34 -13.53 -17.32
N GLU A 164 -9.55 -14.78 -17.66
CA GLU A 164 -9.03 -15.88 -16.87
C GLU A 164 -7.53 -16.07 -17.11
N GLY A 165 -6.78 -16.23 -16.02
CA GLY A 165 -5.33 -16.45 -16.06
C GLY A 165 -4.51 -15.27 -16.56
N ALA A 166 -5.10 -14.06 -16.66
CA ALA A 166 -4.36 -12.88 -17.04
C ALA A 166 -3.39 -12.47 -15.94
N VAL A 167 -2.19 -12.08 -16.33
CA VAL A 167 -1.18 -11.43 -15.51
C VAL A 167 -0.87 -10.11 -16.19
N VAL A 168 -0.88 -9.03 -15.41
CA VAL A 168 -0.60 -7.68 -15.90
C VAL A 168 0.60 -7.11 -15.16
N GLU A 169 1.26 -6.15 -15.79
CA GLU A 169 2.32 -5.39 -15.13
C GLU A 169 1.79 -4.66 -13.89
N PRO A 170 2.65 -4.39 -12.90
CA PRO A 170 2.27 -3.57 -11.75
C PRO A 170 1.70 -2.21 -12.20
N PHE A 171 0.63 -1.79 -11.55
CA PHE A 171 -0.04 -0.52 -11.82
C PHE A 171 -0.29 0.24 -10.51
N GLU A 172 -0.57 1.52 -10.62
CA GLU A 172 -0.80 2.39 -9.46
C GLU A 172 -2.15 2.12 -8.81
N THR A 173 -2.23 2.19 -7.48
CA THR A 173 -3.50 2.00 -6.73
C THR A 173 -4.60 2.97 -7.18
N VAL A 174 -4.23 4.16 -7.65
CA VAL A 174 -5.18 5.15 -8.19
C VAL A 174 -5.88 4.70 -9.46
N ASP A 175 -5.30 3.74 -10.21
CA ASP A 175 -5.87 3.18 -11.44
C ASP A 175 -7.09 2.28 -11.17
N LEU A 176 -7.26 1.83 -9.92
CA LEU A 176 -8.45 1.08 -9.50
C LEU A 176 -9.73 1.90 -9.63
N TYR A 177 -9.68 3.22 -9.44
CA TYR A 177 -10.86 4.07 -9.54
C TYR A 177 -11.46 4.07 -10.95
N PRO A 178 -10.72 4.38 -12.03
CA PRO A 178 -11.26 4.28 -13.37
C PRO A 178 -11.64 2.84 -13.78
N LEU A 179 -10.94 1.81 -13.28
CA LEU A 179 -11.35 0.41 -13.47
C LEU A 179 -12.72 0.13 -12.85
N MET A 180 -12.96 0.56 -11.61
CA MET A 180 -14.24 0.40 -10.95
C MET A 180 -15.35 1.17 -11.66
N CYS A 181 -15.09 2.40 -12.13
CA CYS A 181 -16.03 3.16 -12.92
C CYS A 181 -16.40 2.45 -14.22
N LYS A 182 -15.43 1.86 -14.92
CA LYS A 182 -15.66 1.06 -16.14
C LYS A 182 -16.56 -0.14 -15.87
N LEU A 183 -16.30 -0.90 -14.79
CA LEU A 183 -17.10 -2.06 -14.41
C LEU A 183 -18.54 -1.68 -14.02
N LEU A 184 -18.74 -0.49 -13.46
CA LEU A 184 -20.05 0.04 -13.07
C LEU A 184 -20.79 0.75 -14.21
N GLY A 185 -20.12 1.01 -15.32
CA GLY A 185 -20.70 1.77 -16.45
C GLY A 185 -20.97 3.24 -16.11
N ILE A 186 -20.12 3.84 -15.27
CA ILE A 186 -20.20 5.26 -14.89
C ILE A 186 -18.95 6.01 -15.34
N ASP A 187 -19.12 7.27 -15.69
CA ASP A 187 -18.01 8.13 -16.06
C ASP A 187 -17.16 8.50 -14.84
N PRO A 188 -15.83 8.28 -14.89
CA PRO A 188 -14.95 8.68 -13.79
C PRO A 188 -14.88 10.21 -13.70
N ARG A 189 -14.92 10.73 -12.48
CA ARG A 189 -14.60 12.14 -12.26
C ARG A 189 -13.09 12.37 -12.46
N PRO A 190 -12.65 13.64 -12.67
CA PRO A 190 -11.22 13.95 -12.76
C PRO A 190 -10.43 13.33 -11.61
N ASN A 191 -9.41 12.58 -11.95
CA ASN A 191 -8.57 11.82 -11.01
C ASN A 191 -7.17 11.60 -11.60
N ASN A 192 -6.27 10.98 -10.85
CA ASN A 192 -4.89 10.73 -11.26
C ASN A 192 -4.67 9.32 -11.83
N GLY A 193 -5.67 8.44 -11.82
CA GLY A 193 -5.57 7.09 -12.36
C GLY A 193 -5.81 7.05 -13.87
N SER A 194 -5.26 6.02 -14.51
CA SER A 194 -5.50 5.72 -15.93
C SER A 194 -6.06 4.31 -16.10
N LEU A 195 -7.16 4.18 -16.83
CA LEU A 195 -7.71 2.87 -17.17
C LEU A 195 -6.75 2.07 -18.07
N GLU A 196 -5.99 2.71 -18.93
CA GLU A 196 -5.04 2.07 -19.85
C GLU A 196 -4.02 1.19 -19.13
N ASN A 197 -3.61 1.58 -17.91
CA ASN A 197 -2.63 0.83 -17.12
C ASN A 197 -3.17 -0.53 -16.63
N VAL A 198 -4.48 -0.69 -16.54
CA VAL A 198 -5.12 -1.85 -15.91
C VAL A 198 -6.18 -2.53 -16.78
N GLU A 199 -6.58 -1.94 -17.91
CA GLU A 199 -7.65 -2.49 -18.76
C GLU A 199 -7.32 -3.87 -19.37
N ALA A 200 -6.04 -4.23 -19.44
CA ALA A 200 -5.59 -5.54 -19.92
C ALA A 200 -6.14 -6.71 -19.09
N VAL A 201 -6.64 -6.46 -17.86
CA VAL A 201 -7.32 -7.48 -17.04
C VAL A 201 -8.74 -7.79 -17.55
N LEU A 202 -9.34 -6.92 -18.35
CA LEU A 202 -10.71 -7.05 -18.83
C LEU A 202 -10.80 -7.96 -20.08
N LYS A 203 -11.93 -8.69 -20.22
CA LYS A 203 -12.20 -9.56 -21.39
C LYS A 203 -12.31 -8.75 -22.68
N ASP A 204 -13.00 -7.62 -22.59
CA ASP A 204 -13.17 -6.70 -23.71
C ASP A 204 -12.59 -5.34 -23.31
N PRO A 205 -11.31 -5.06 -23.60
CA PRO A 205 -10.79 -3.71 -23.56
C PRO A 205 -11.39 -2.97 -24.75
N SER A 206 -12.67 -2.55 -24.68
CA SER A 206 -13.29 -1.80 -25.74
C SER A 206 -12.61 -0.44 -25.87
N PRO A 207 -12.26 0.01 -27.09
CA PRO A 207 -11.98 1.41 -27.30
C PRO A 207 -13.22 2.18 -26.86
N SER A 208 -13.04 3.11 -25.92
CA SER A 208 -14.00 4.07 -25.38
C SER A 208 -15.33 4.17 -26.15
N GLY A 209 -16.30 3.35 -25.81
CA GLY A 209 -17.60 3.33 -26.45
C GLY A 209 -18.61 2.60 -25.59
N ILE A 210 -19.55 3.37 -25.08
CA ILE A 210 -20.88 3.04 -24.57
C ILE A 210 -21.06 1.54 -24.26
N VAL A 211 -20.96 1.19 -22.99
CA VAL A 211 -21.47 -0.08 -22.49
C VAL A 211 -22.97 -0.11 -22.81
N GLN A 212 -23.38 -0.90 -23.82
CA GLN A 212 -24.78 -1.23 -23.98
C GLN A 212 -25.20 -1.97 -22.73
N PHE A 213 -26.04 -1.34 -21.94
CA PHE A 213 -26.81 -2.00 -20.90
C PHE A 213 -27.63 -3.11 -21.60
N VAL A 214 -27.19 -4.34 -21.45
CA VAL A 214 -28.10 -5.48 -21.68
C VAL A 214 -29.12 -5.38 -20.55
N PRO A 215 -30.41 -5.15 -20.86
CA PRO A 215 -31.42 -5.11 -19.81
C PRO A 215 -31.47 -6.48 -19.14
N MET A 216 -30.97 -6.54 -17.92
CA MET A 216 -31.12 -7.74 -17.12
C MET A 216 -32.58 -7.98 -16.82
N PRO A 217 -33.05 -9.25 -16.85
CA PRO A 217 -34.37 -9.58 -16.33
C PRO A 217 -34.44 -9.10 -14.86
N LYS A 218 -35.62 -8.60 -14.46
CA LYS A 218 -35.90 -7.96 -13.17
C LYS A 218 -35.64 -8.87 -11.96
N LEU A 219 -34.42 -9.30 -11.74
CA LEU A 219 -33.97 -9.95 -10.50
C LEU A 219 -32.59 -9.46 -10.13
N GLY A 220 -32.55 -8.69 -9.07
CA GLY A 220 -31.38 -8.56 -8.21
C GLY A 220 -30.38 -7.49 -8.65
N LEU A 221 -30.15 -6.56 -7.75
CA LEU A 221 -28.98 -5.69 -7.69
C LEU A 221 -27.74 -6.46 -8.12
N ILE A 222 -27.02 -5.95 -9.13
CA ILE A 222 -25.66 -6.38 -9.40
C ILE A 222 -24.83 -5.93 -8.20
N SER A 223 -24.59 -6.85 -7.29
CA SER A 223 -23.73 -6.59 -6.14
C SER A 223 -22.31 -6.66 -6.61
N LEU A 224 -21.66 -5.50 -6.79
CA LEU A 224 -20.21 -5.44 -6.85
C LEU A 224 -19.73 -5.67 -5.41
N LEU A 225 -19.20 -6.86 -5.14
CA LEU A 225 -18.65 -7.18 -3.82
C LEU A 225 -17.20 -6.70 -3.79
N PHE A 226 -16.91 -5.63 -3.06
CA PHE A 226 -15.57 -5.22 -2.73
C PHE A 226 -15.16 -5.92 -1.43
N ALA A 227 -14.20 -6.82 -1.49
CA ALA A 227 -13.52 -7.32 -0.31
C ALA A 227 -12.21 -6.57 -0.16
N ILE A 228 -12.16 -5.60 0.74
CA ILE A 228 -10.91 -5.02 1.22
C ILE A 228 -10.46 -5.94 2.36
N VAL A 229 -9.40 -6.70 2.13
CA VAL A 229 -8.83 -7.56 3.16
C VAL A 229 -7.72 -6.80 3.84
N PHE A 230 -7.98 -6.30 5.05
CA PHE A 230 -6.93 -5.81 5.93
C PHE A 230 -6.22 -7.03 6.51
N THR A 231 -4.94 -7.20 6.21
CA THR A 231 -4.10 -8.15 6.93
C THR A 231 -3.59 -7.45 8.19
N PHE A 232 -4.24 -7.69 9.32
CA PHE A 232 -3.64 -7.41 10.61
C PHE A 232 -2.61 -8.50 10.89
N ALA A 233 -1.35 -8.10 11.12
CA ALA A 233 -0.29 -8.97 11.62
C ALA A 233 -0.38 -9.10 13.14
#